data_33f3bb98cbfe2a584b7858c43e0ed157
#
_entry.id   33f3bb98cbfe2a584b7858c43e0ed157
#
_cell.length_a   1.000
_cell.length_b   1.000
_cell.length_c   1.000
_cell.angle_alpha   90.00
_cell.angle_beta   90.00
_cell.angle_gamma   90.00
#
_symmetry.space_group_name_H-M   'P 1'
#
loop_
_entity.id
_entity.type
_entity.pdbx_description
1 polymer ?
#
loop_
_entity_poly.entity_id
_entity_poly.type
_entity_poly.pdbx_seq_one_letter_code
_entity_poly.pdbx_strand_id
1 'polypeptide(L)'
;QSHDSLAQVRSAELANAAVALGLTSVWSLPYRDSGMRGSPDNDHPDALIRQPLPTLIDELAGYMERMQPQVVITHDPFGGYGHPDHIRVHEAATAAFQRLAEQNSQAKAPSAMKLYYTAFDTRLLKAMVRIMPLFGQDPTAFGRNKDINFVEIAQWEMPVHARIDVSGQLAAKSAASMAHASQYSGGPGFLRILPGFLRRRMDGFDTFTRAYPAPDGRVERDLFEGLGL
;
A
#
# COMPACT_ATOMS: atom_id res chain seq x y z
N GLN A 1 -12.04 -12.63 -20.20
CA GLN A 1 -10.58 -12.65 -20.34
C GLN A 1 -10.05 -13.82 -19.53
N SER A 2 -9.14 -14.63 -20.09
CA SER A 2 -8.49 -15.71 -19.32
C SER A 2 -7.61 -15.11 -18.22
N HIS A 3 -7.36 -15.85 -17.13
CA HIS A 3 -6.48 -15.41 -16.04
C HIS A 3 -5.09 -15.04 -16.55
N ASP A 4 -4.54 -15.79 -17.49
CA ASP A 4 -3.22 -15.52 -18.07
C ASP A 4 -3.17 -14.18 -18.81
N SER A 5 -4.24 -13.82 -19.53
CA SER A 5 -4.31 -12.52 -20.21
C SER A 5 -4.42 -11.36 -19.22
N LEU A 6 -5.08 -11.55 -18.06
CA LEU A 6 -5.18 -10.53 -17.03
C LEU A 6 -3.84 -10.34 -16.29
N ALA A 7 -3.12 -11.43 -16.00
CA ALA A 7 -1.80 -11.37 -15.39
C ALA A 7 -0.79 -10.62 -16.29
N GLN A 8 -0.81 -10.88 -17.60
CA GLN A 8 0.01 -10.16 -18.58
C GLN A 8 -0.33 -8.66 -18.62
N VAL A 9 -1.63 -8.31 -18.63
CA VAL A 9 -2.07 -6.92 -18.57
C VAL A 9 -1.55 -6.23 -17.32
N ARG A 10 -1.74 -6.86 -16.14
CA ARG A 10 -1.28 -6.29 -14.85
C ARG A 10 0.24 -6.14 -14.77
N SER A 11 1.00 -7.06 -15.34
CA SER A 11 2.46 -6.95 -15.41
C SER A 11 2.91 -5.77 -16.27
N ALA A 12 2.25 -5.54 -17.42
CA ALA A 12 2.51 -4.38 -18.26
C ALA A 12 2.11 -3.06 -17.57
N GLU A 13 0.98 -3.04 -16.88
CA GLU A 13 0.52 -1.90 -16.09
C GLU A 13 1.52 -1.55 -14.97
N LEU A 14 2.01 -2.56 -14.24
CA LEU A 14 3.03 -2.38 -13.21
C LEU A 14 4.33 -1.82 -13.79
N ALA A 15 4.79 -2.32 -14.92
CA ALA A 15 5.98 -1.80 -15.58
C ALA A 15 5.82 -0.32 -15.99
N ASN A 16 4.67 0.05 -16.54
CA ASN A 16 4.37 1.42 -16.89
C ASN A 16 4.27 2.35 -15.66
N ALA A 17 3.67 1.87 -14.58
CA ALA A 17 3.61 2.60 -13.32
C ALA A 17 5.01 2.81 -12.72
N ALA A 18 5.87 1.80 -12.77
CA ALA A 18 7.25 1.88 -12.32
C ALA A 18 8.06 2.94 -13.09
N VAL A 19 7.89 3.00 -14.41
CA VAL A 19 8.51 4.04 -15.25
C VAL A 19 7.99 5.43 -14.86
N ALA A 20 6.68 5.58 -14.65
CA ALA A 20 6.08 6.85 -14.28
C ALA A 20 6.58 7.37 -12.92
N LEU A 21 6.89 6.47 -11.99
CA LEU A 21 7.43 6.76 -10.66
C LEU A 21 8.97 6.87 -10.64
N GLY A 22 9.66 6.52 -11.73
CA GLY A 22 11.11 6.50 -11.77
C GLY A 22 11.75 5.44 -10.88
N LEU A 23 11.08 4.29 -10.69
CA LEU A 23 11.62 3.20 -9.88
C LEU A 23 12.84 2.57 -10.56
N THR A 24 13.88 2.29 -9.80
CA THR A 24 15.12 1.67 -10.29
C THR A 24 14.89 0.22 -10.70
N SER A 25 14.04 -0.50 -9.96
CA SER A 25 13.77 -1.92 -10.22
C SER A 25 12.42 -2.34 -9.64
N VAL A 26 11.84 -3.37 -10.22
CA VAL A 26 10.62 -4.02 -9.77
C VAL A 26 10.83 -5.54 -9.82
N TRP A 27 10.46 -6.22 -8.76
CA TRP A 27 10.43 -7.68 -8.70
C TRP A 27 9.01 -8.14 -8.45
N SER A 28 8.55 -9.07 -9.27
CA SER A 28 7.26 -9.73 -9.09
C SER A 28 7.46 -11.13 -8.56
N LEU A 29 6.72 -11.49 -7.53
CA LEU A 29 6.67 -12.86 -7.03
C LEU A 29 5.67 -13.68 -7.85
N PRO A 30 5.86 -15.01 -7.99
CA PRO A 30 5.07 -15.84 -8.92
C PRO A 30 3.72 -16.28 -8.33
N TYR A 31 3.18 -15.54 -7.39
CA TYR A 31 1.93 -15.88 -6.73
C TYR A 31 0.71 -15.32 -7.44
N ARG A 32 -0.37 -16.12 -7.42
CA ARG A 32 -1.65 -15.71 -7.96
C ARG A 32 -2.35 -14.74 -7.01
N ASP A 33 -3.00 -13.72 -7.58
CA ASP A 33 -3.93 -12.84 -6.86
C ASP A 33 -5.05 -13.70 -6.23
N SER A 34 -5.20 -13.59 -4.90
CA SER A 34 -6.18 -14.37 -4.14
C SER A 34 -7.61 -13.82 -4.27
N GLY A 35 -7.76 -12.60 -4.79
CA GLY A 35 -9.03 -11.88 -4.79
C GLY A 35 -9.47 -11.42 -3.41
N MET A 36 -10.61 -10.74 -3.37
CA MET A 36 -11.21 -10.30 -2.11
C MET A 36 -11.71 -11.51 -1.28
N ARG A 37 -11.91 -11.28 0.01
CA ARG A 37 -12.43 -12.30 0.94
C ARG A 37 -13.72 -12.93 0.41
N GLY A 38 -13.74 -14.26 0.31
CA GLY A 38 -14.86 -15.03 -0.25
C GLY A 38 -14.81 -15.22 -1.78
N SER A 39 -13.76 -14.74 -2.45
CA SER A 39 -13.51 -15.09 -3.85
C SER A 39 -13.19 -16.58 -4.00
N PRO A 40 -13.64 -17.26 -5.08
CA PRO A 40 -13.19 -18.61 -5.41
C PRO A 40 -11.67 -18.73 -5.54
N ASP A 41 -10.99 -17.64 -5.91
CA ASP A 41 -9.53 -17.60 -6.03
C ASP A 41 -8.81 -17.76 -4.68
N ASN A 42 -9.50 -17.54 -3.53
CA ASN A 42 -8.91 -17.76 -2.20
C ASN A 42 -8.50 -19.22 -1.97
N ASP A 43 -9.12 -20.18 -2.66
CA ASP A 43 -8.84 -21.60 -2.52
C ASP A 43 -7.88 -22.15 -3.57
N HIS A 44 -7.42 -21.32 -4.51
CA HIS A 44 -6.45 -21.74 -5.51
C HIS A 44 -5.09 -22.07 -4.86
N PRO A 45 -4.44 -23.20 -5.19
CA PRO A 45 -3.18 -23.61 -4.55
C PRO A 45 -2.06 -22.57 -4.71
N ASP A 46 -2.02 -21.85 -5.82
CA ASP A 46 -1.01 -20.82 -6.10
C ASP A 46 -1.40 -19.43 -5.57
N ALA A 47 -2.56 -19.29 -4.93
CA ALA A 47 -2.98 -18.02 -4.34
C ALA A 47 -1.99 -17.60 -3.23
N LEU A 48 -1.68 -16.29 -3.16
CA LEU A 48 -0.72 -15.76 -2.20
C LEU A 48 -1.10 -16.09 -0.75
N ILE A 49 -2.37 -15.99 -0.40
CA ILE A 49 -2.84 -16.31 0.96
C ILE A 49 -2.71 -17.79 1.34
N ARG A 50 -2.58 -18.70 0.36
CA ARG A 50 -2.39 -20.13 0.59
C ARG A 50 -0.93 -20.50 0.82
N GLN A 51 -0.01 -19.60 0.51
CA GLN A 51 1.41 -19.86 0.70
C GLN A 51 1.76 -19.87 2.20
N PRO A 52 2.64 -20.76 2.63
CA PRO A 52 3.12 -20.75 4.01
C PRO A 52 3.77 -19.41 4.36
N LEU A 53 3.35 -18.78 5.44
CA LEU A 53 3.91 -17.50 5.87
C LEU A 53 5.43 -17.54 6.04
N PRO A 54 6.05 -18.60 6.61
CA PRO A 54 7.50 -18.67 6.69
C PRO A 54 8.21 -18.61 5.35
N THR A 55 7.66 -19.23 4.28
CA THR A 55 8.20 -19.17 2.92
C THR A 55 8.23 -17.75 2.40
N LEU A 56 7.13 -17.00 2.58
CA LEU A 56 7.05 -15.59 2.16
C LEU A 56 8.01 -14.72 2.95
N ILE A 57 8.17 -14.98 4.26
CA ILE A 57 9.14 -14.27 5.11
C ILE A 57 10.56 -14.50 4.61
N ASP A 58 10.95 -15.75 4.33
CA ASP A 58 12.28 -16.11 3.84
C ASP A 58 12.59 -15.44 2.50
N GLU A 59 11.61 -15.43 1.60
CA GLU A 59 11.74 -14.82 0.29
C GLU A 59 11.93 -13.29 0.40
N LEU A 60 11.08 -12.60 1.17
CA LEU A 60 11.20 -11.15 1.37
C LEU A 60 12.45 -10.77 2.16
N ALA A 61 12.85 -11.55 3.16
CA ALA A 61 14.10 -11.35 3.87
C ALA A 61 15.31 -11.44 2.92
N GLY A 62 15.31 -12.43 2.02
CA GLY A 62 16.36 -12.57 1.02
C GLY A 62 16.45 -11.37 0.05
N TYR A 63 15.31 -10.73 -0.31
CA TYR A 63 15.34 -9.46 -1.04
C TYR A 63 15.90 -8.33 -0.20
N MET A 64 15.45 -8.17 1.04
CA MET A 64 15.92 -7.11 1.95
C MET A 64 17.40 -7.25 2.26
N GLU A 65 17.90 -8.47 2.46
CA GLU A 65 19.33 -8.74 2.69
C GLU A 65 20.22 -8.33 1.50
N ARG A 66 19.75 -8.55 0.28
CA ARG A 66 20.49 -8.14 -0.94
C ARG A 66 20.43 -6.63 -1.17
N MET A 67 19.31 -5.99 -0.85
CA MET A 67 19.08 -4.57 -1.14
C MET A 67 19.58 -3.66 -0.01
N GLN A 68 19.66 -4.15 1.23
CA GLN A 68 20.03 -3.37 2.42
C GLN A 68 19.24 -2.04 2.51
N PRO A 69 17.88 -2.08 2.49
CA PRO A 69 17.08 -0.88 2.45
C PRO A 69 17.17 -0.10 3.75
N GLN A 70 17.30 1.22 3.68
CA GLN A 70 17.21 2.12 4.84
C GLN A 70 15.75 2.32 5.26
N VAL A 71 14.82 2.31 4.32
CA VAL A 71 13.39 2.47 4.56
C VAL A 71 12.63 1.35 3.86
N VAL A 72 11.77 0.69 4.60
CA VAL A 72 10.79 -0.28 4.06
C VAL A 72 9.39 0.26 4.29
N ILE A 73 8.55 0.20 3.27
CA ILE A 73 7.13 0.55 3.35
C ILE A 73 6.32 -0.68 2.96
N THR A 74 5.31 -0.99 3.76
CA THR A 74 4.36 -2.07 3.46
C THR A 74 2.93 -1.65 3.80
N HIS A 75 1.97 -2.50 3.52
CA HIS A 75 0.57 -2.27 3.88
C HIS A 75 0.40 -2.21 5.40
N ASP A 76 -0.70 -1.58 5.85
CA ASP A 76 -1.14 -1.64 7.23
C ASP A 76 -1.70 -3.04 7.57
N PRO A 77 -1.92 -3.36 8.87
CA PRO A 77 -2.43 -4.67 9.29
C PRO A 77 -3.82 -5.02 8.75
N PHE A 78 -4.62 -4.01 8.37
CA PHE A 78 -5.93 -4.21 7.75
C PHE A 78 -5.83 -4.47 6.24
N GLY A 79 -4.66 -4.23 5.62
CA GLY A 79 -4.42 -4.42 4.19
C GLY A 79 -5.06 -3.32 3.33
N GLY A 80 -5.10 -2.10 3.84
CA GLY A 80 -5.63 -0.93 3.15
C GLY A 80 -7.16 -0.89 3.09
N TYR A 81 -7.75 -1.78 2.33
CA TYR A 81 -9.22 -1.92 2.19
C TYR A 81 -9.71 -3.35 2.50
N GLY A 82 -8.94 -4.10 3.28
CA GLY A 82 -9.29 -5.45 3.71
C GLY A 82 -8.91 -6.54 2.70
N HIS A 83 -8.02 -6.25 1.74
CA HIS A 83 -7.58 -7.24 0.76
C HIS A 83 -6.72 -8.33 1.42
N PRO A 84 -7.05 -9.62 1.27
CA PRO A 84 -6.32 -10.72 1.90
C PRO A 84 -4.82 -10.74 1.57
N ASP A 85 -4.45 -10.47 0.31
CA ASP A 85 -3.05 -10.44 -0.10
C ASP A 85 -2.28 -9.30 0.55
N HIS A 86 -2.91 -8.13 0.72
CA HIS A 86 -2.26 -6.99 1.38
C HIS A 86 -1.98 -7.28 2.85
N ILE A 87 -2.91 -7.98 3.54
CA ILE A 87 -2.72 -8.45 4.91
C ILE A 87 -1.57 -9.46 4.95
N ARG A 88 -1.55 -10.43 4.03
CA ARG A 88 -0.48 -11.44 3.97
C ARG A 88 0.89 -10.80 3.69
N VAL A 89 0.96 -9.82 2.80
CA VAL A 89 2.19 -9.06 2.51
C VAL A 89 2.62 -8.23 3.72
N HIS A 90 1.68 -7.60 4.43
CA HIS A 90 1.98 -6.90 5.68
C HIS A 90 2.65 -7.84 6.70
N GLU A 91 2.06 -9.01 6.95
CA GLU A 91 2.59 -10.00 7.90
C GLU A 91 4.00 -10.45 7.51
N ALA A 92 4.18 -10.84 6.24
CA ALA A 92 5.45 -11.35 5.75
C ALA A 92 6.55 -10.27 5.72
N ALA A 93 6.25 -9.07 5.22
CA ALA A 93 7.22 -7.98 5.13
C ALA A 93 7.63 -7.45 6.51
N THR A 94 6.67 -7.37 7.44
CA THR A 94 6.97 -6.97 8.83
C THR A 94 7.91 -7.97 9.50
N ALA A 95 7.63 -9.26 9.40
CA ALA A 95 8.48 -10.30 10.00
C ALA A 95 9.86 -10.39 9.32
N ALA A 96 9.92 -10.26 8.00
CA ALA A 96 11.18 -10.22 7.26
C ALA A 96 12.05 -9.01 7.68
N PHE A 97 11.43 -7.83 7.81
CA PHE A 97 12.11 -6.64 8.31
C PHE A 97 12.62 -6.80 9.73
N GLN A 98 11.83 -7.36 10.65
CA GLN A 98 12.24 -7.59 12.03
C GLN A 98 13.46 -8.50 12.09
N ARG A 99 13.48 -9.59 11.31
CA ARG A 99 14.65 -10.48 11.18
C ARG A 99 15.89 -9.71 10.73
N LEU A 100 15.77 -8.87 9.70
CA LEU A 100 16.86 -8.05 9.20
C LEU A 100 17.33 -7.02 10.25
N ALA A 101 16.40 -6.39 10.97
CA ALA A 101 16.72 -5.42 12.02
C ALA A 101 17.46 -6.08 13.19
N GLU A 102 17.08 -7.29 13.59
CA GLU A 102 17.77 -8.08 14.61
C GLU A 102 19.19 -8.44 14.19
N GLN A 103 19.37 -8.95 12.95
CA GLN A 103 20.69 -9.25 12.38
C GLN A 103 21.57 -7.97 12.31
N ASN A 104 20.98 -6.88 11.84
CA ASN A 104 21.66 -5.60 11.73
C ASN A 104 22.10 -5.05 13.11
N SER A 105 21.27 -5.20 14.15
CA SER A 105 21.59 -4.77 15.50
C SER A 105 22.79 -5.51 16.12
N GLN A 106 23.05 -6.73 15.66
CA GLN A 106 24.18 -7.57 16.07
C GLN A 106 25.44 -7.33 15.23
N ALA A 107 25.35 -6.55 14.16
CA ALA A 107 26.47 -6.24 13.28
C ALA A 107 27.49 -5.33 13.99
N LYS A 108 28.77 -5.40 13.57
CA LYS A 108 29.85 -4.51 14.09
C LYS A 108 29.61 -3.04 13.80
N ALA A 109 28.89 -2.75 12.71
CA ALA A 109 28.51 -1.42 12.27
C ALA A 109 27.03 -1.43 11.87
N PRO A 110 26.11 -1.32 12.85
CA PRO A 110 24.67 -1.34 12.53
C PRO A 110 24.28 -0.10 11.73
N SER A 111 23.48 -0.32 10.67
CA SER A 111 22.91 0.76 9.87
C SER A 111 21.55 1.15 10.43
N ALA A 112 21.25 2.44 10.46
CA ALA A 112 19.93 2.91 10.83
C ALA A 112 18.92 2.51 9.74
N MET A 113 17.76 1.98 10.13
CA MET A 113 16.71 1.55 9.24
C MET A 113 15.32 1.79 9.83
N LYS A 114 14.32 1.93 8.96
CA LYS A 114 12.94 2.22 9.37
C LYS A 114 11.93 1.36 8.63
N LEU A 115 10.85 1.02 9.34
CA LEU A 115 9.67 0.36 8.78
C LEU A 115 8.45 1.26 8.94
N TYR A 116 7.73 1.45 7.84
CA TYR A 116 6.47 2.17 7.82
C TYR A 116 5.34 1.33 7.25
N TYR A 117 4.15 1.55 7.79
CA TYR A 117 2.89 1.08 7.22
C TYR A 117 2.19 2.23 6.52
N THR A 118 1.55 1.96 5.39
CA THR A 118 0.66 2.95 4.77
C THR A 118 -0.46 3.31 5.74
N ALA A 119 -0.81 4.60 5.83
CA ALA A 119 -1.90 5.07 6.66
C ALA A 119 -2.78 6.03 5.87
N PHE A 120 -4.09 6.01 6.16
CA PHE A 120 -5.06 6.90 5.53
C PHE A 120 -5.63 7.89 6.56
N ASP A 121 -5.84 9.13 6.14
CA ASP A 121 -6.60 10.08 6.95
C ASP A 121 -8.09 9.71 6.90
N THR A 122 -8.52 8.94 7.89
CA THR A 122 -9.89 8.43 7.98
C THR A 122 -10.94 9.54 8.20
N ARG A 123 -10.54 10.75 8.62
CA ARG A 123 -11.47 11.88 8.84
C ARG A 123 -12.16 12.28 7.55
N LEU A 124 -11.39 12.37 6.47
CA LEU A 124 -11.95 12.67 5.15
C LEU A 124 -12.81 11.51 4.64
N LEU A 125 -12.35 10.27 4.81
CA LEU A 125 -13.11 9.08 4.43
C LEU A 125 -14.43 8.99 5.21
N LYS A 126 -14.44 9.26 6.51
CA LYS A 126 -15.66 9.36 7.34
C LYS A 126 -16.63 10.41 6.82
N ALA A 127 -16.12 11.57 6.40
CA ALA A 127 -16.95 12.60 5.79
C ALA A 127 -17.51 12.13 4.44
N MET A 128 -16.70 11.50 3.59
CA MET A 128 -17.13 10.95 2.31
C MET A 128 -18.22 9.89 2.48
N VAL A 129 -18.05 8.93 3.37
CA VAL A 129 -19.02 7.87 3.66
C VAL A 129 -20.40 8.46 4.01
N ARG A 130 -20.45 9.57 4.75
CA ARG A 130 -21.71 10.25 5.12
C ARG A 130 -22.42 10.90 3.95
N ILE A 131 -21.67 11.41 2.96
CA ILE A 131 -22.26 12.13 1.83
C ILE A 131 -22.51 11.23 0.61
N MET A 132 -21.84 10.09 0.48
CA MET A 132 -21.99 9.16 -0.65
C MET A 132 -23.45 8.79 -0.95
N PRO A 133 -24.31 8.49 0.05
CA PRO A 133 -25.72 8.16 -0.19
C PRO A 133 -26.51 9.30 -0.84
N LEU A 134 -26.13 10.57 -0.60
CA LEU A 134 -26.77 11.73 -1.22
C LEU A 134 -26.55 11.78 -2.74
N PHE A 135 -25.51 11.09 -3.22
CA PHE A 135 -25.19 10.95 -4.65
C PHE A 135 -25.56 9.58 -5.22
N GLY A 136 -26.40 8.82 -4.49
CA GLY A 136 -26.83 7.48 -4.93
C GLY A 136 -25.72 6.42 -4.88
N GLN A 137 -24.67 6.66 -4.12
CA GLN A 137 -23.55 5.73 -3.94
C GLN A 137 -23.71 4.96 -2.63
N ASP A 138 -23.56 3.63 -2.70
CA ASP A 138 -23.54 2.79 -1.51
C ASP A 138 -22.11 2.72 -0.95
N PRO A 139 -21.84 3.26 0.25
CA PRO A 139 -20.50 3.22 0.83
C PRO A 139 -20.07 1.82 1.31
N THR A 140 -21.02 0.86 1.42
CA THR A 140 -20.71 -0.52 1.83
C THR A 140 -20.39 -1.44 0.67
N ALA A 141 -20.70 -1.02 -0.57
CA ALA A 141 -20.56 -1.82 -1.78
C ALA A 141 -19.99 -0.98 -2.93
N PHE A 142 -18.78 -0.44 -2.73
CA PHE A 142 -18.12 0.41 -3.70
C PHE A 142 -17.20 -0.38 -4.64
N GLY A 143 -16.85 0.24 -5.78
CA GLY A 143 -15.99 -0.36 -6.80
C GLY A 143 -16.78 -1.08 -7.89
N ARG A 144 -16.04 -1.57 -8.92
CA ARG A 144 -16.65 -2.29 -10.05
C ARG A 144 -17.32 -3.59 -9.60
N ASN A 145 -16.71 -4.28 -8.65
CA ASN A 145 -17.17 -5.58 -8.13
C ASN A 145 -18.07 -5.42 -6.89
N LYS A 146 -18.26 -4.19 -6.39
CA LYS A 146 -19.01 -3.88 -5.15
C LYS A 146 -18.46 -4.61 -3.91
N ASP A 147 -17.16 -4.79 -3.84
CA ASP A 147 -16.43 -5.56 -2.84
C ASP A 147 -15.60 -4.68 -1.89
N ILE A 148 -15.69 -3.34 -2.03
CA ILE A 148 -15.00 -2.37 -1.17
C ILE A 148 -16.01 -1.75 -0.20
N ASN A 149 -15.79 -1.94 1.10
CA ASN A 149 -16.62 -1.38 2.17
C ASN A 149 -15.91 -0.15 2.82
N PHE A 150 -16.25 1.04 2.35
CA PHE A 150 -15.69 2.28 2.89
C PHE A 150 -16.10 2.55 4.34
N VAL A 151 -17.23 2.01 4.80
CA VAL A 151 -17.64 2.14 6.21
C VAL A 151 -16.67 1.39 7.12
N GLU A 152 -16.29 0.18 6.74
CA GLU A 152 -15.31 -0.63 7.47
C GLU A 152 -13.92 0.01 7.46
N ILE A 153 -13.45 0.44 6.27
CA ILE A 153 -12.17 1.15 6.14
C ILE A 153 -12.14 2.42 7.00
N ALA A 154 -13.23 3.18 7.04
CA ALA A 154 -13.31 4.41 7.84
C ALA A 154 -13.26 4.18 9.36
N GLN A 155 -13.55 2.96 9.83
CA GLN A 155 -13.43 2.59 11.25
C GLN A 155 -12.00 2.18 11.61
N TRP A 156 -11.18 1.80 10.63
CA TRP A 156 -9.80 1.41 10.84
C TRP A 156 -8.89 2.64 10.95
N GLU A 157 -8.50 2.99 12.17
CA GLU A 157 -7.64 4.14 12.43
C GLU A 157 -6.22 3.70 12.73
N MET A 158 -5.28 4.25 11.96
CA MET A 158 -3.85 4.11 12.20
C MET A 158 -3.26 5.46 12.62
N PRO A 159 -2.39 5.49 13.64
CA PRO A 159 -1.72 6.72 14.03
C PRO A 159 -0.80 7.22 12.90
N VAL A 160 -0.82 8.50 12.62
CA VAL A 160 0.06 9.11 11.61
C VAL A 160 1.35 9.59 12.28
N HIS A 161 2.46 8.94 11.95
CA HIS A 161 3.78 9.26 12.46
C HIS A 161 4.69 9.93 11.40
N ALA A 162 4.34 9.81 10.11
CA ALA A 162 4.98 10.56 9.03
C ALA A 162 3.95 11.11 8.06
N ARG A 163 4.15 12.35 7.60
CA ARG A 163 3.32 13.03 6.61
C ARG A 163 4.21 13.69 5.57
N ILE A 164 4.28 13.07 4.41
CA ILE A 164 5.21 13.43 3.33
C ILE A 164 4.50 14.32 2.33
N ASP A 165 5.07 15.47 2.03
CA ASP A 165 4.57 16.36 0.98
C ASP A 165 5.00 15.82 -0.39
N VAL A 166 4.01 15.32 -1.13
CA VAL A 166 4.17 14.80 -2.48
C VAL A 166 3.54 15.73 -3.53
N SER A 167 3.22 16.97 -3.16
CA SER A 167 2.57 17.95 -4.05
C SER A 167 3.37 18.23 -5.33
N GLY A 168 4.70 18.16 -5.25
CA GLY A 168 5.60 18.27 -6.39
C GLY A 168 5.60 17.04 -7.32
N GLN A 169 5.05 15.91 -6.88
CA GLN A 169 5.05 14.63 -7.60
C GLN A 169 3.66 14.17 -8.06
N LEU A 170 2.66 15.05 -8.00
CA LEU A 170 1.27 14.72 -8.37
C LEU A 170 1.14 14.23 -9.81
N ALA A 171 1.96 14.73 -10.73
CA ALA A 171 1.96 14.30 -12.12
C ALA A 171 2.41 12.83 -12.25
N ALA A 172 3.52 12.46 -11.60
CA ALA A 172 4.02 11.08 -11.56
C ALA A 172 3.04 10.13 -10.86
N LYS A 173 2.50 10.55 -9.71
CA LYS A 173 1.49 9.81 -8.96
C LYS A 173 0.22 9.54 -9.80
N SER A 174 -0.26 10.56 -10.52
CA SER A 174 -1.41 10.43 -11.42
C SER A 174 -1.10 9.51 -12.61
N ALA A 175 0.07 9.65 -13.23
CA ALA A 175 0.48 8.80 -14.34
C ALA A 175 0.60 7.32 -13.92
N ALA A 176 1.18 7.05 -12.76
CA ALA A 176 1.26 5.70 -12.20
C ALA A 176 -0.13 5.11 -11.90
N SER A 177 -1.04 5.90 -11.32
CA SER A 177 -2.42 5.45 -11.08
C SER A 177 -3.17 5.16 -12.37
N MET A 178 -3.00 5.99 -13.41
CA MET A 178 -3.62 5.77 -14.71
C MET A 178 -3.04 4.57 -15.46
N ALA A 179 -1.79 4.21 -15.20
CA ALA A 179 -1.17 3.03 -15.77
C ALA A 179 -1.89 1.74 -15.35
N HIS A 180 -2.50 1.70 -14.15
CA HIS A 180 -3.31 0.59 -13.66
C HIS A 180 -4.77 0.62 -14.15
N ALA A 181 -4.98 0.84 -15.45
CA ALA A 181 -6.29 1.04 -16.06
C ALA A 181 -7.28 -0.12 -15.86
N SER A 182 -6.81 -1.36 -15.76
CA SER A 182 -7.65 -2.52 -15.49
C SER A 182 -8.24 -2.54 -14.07
N GLN A 183 -7.58 -1.89 -13.14
CA GLN A 183 -7.93 -1.85 -11.71
C GLN A 183 -8.47 -0.48 -11.27
N TYR A 184 -7.99 0.60 -11.90
CA TYR A 184 -8.32 1.97 -11.53
C TYR A 184 -9.57 2.47 -12.25
N SER A 185 -10.67 2.62 -11.53
CA SER A 185 -11.93 3.15 -12.05
C SER A 185 -12.08 4.67 -11.91
N GLY A 186 -11.01 5.39 -11.54
CA GLY A 186 -11.01 6.85 -11.46
C GLY A 186 -11.55 7.45 -10.15
N GLY A 187 -11.78 6.63 -9.14
CA GLY A 187 -12.35 7.07 -7.86
C GLY A 187 -13.82 7.48 -7.96
N PRO A 188 -14.47 7.87 -6.84
CA PRO A 188 -15.85 8.31 -6.83
C PRO A 188 -16.06 9.53 -7.71
N GLY A 189 -17.05 9.46 -8.64
CA GLY A 189 -17.28 10.51 -9.63
C GLY A 189 -17.52 11.90 -9.05
N PHE A 190 -18.06 11.98 -7.82
CA PHE A 190 -18.27 13.24 -7.13
C PHE A 190 -16.96 13.95 -6.72
N LEU A 191 -15.84 13.22 -6.58
CA LEU A 191 -14.54 13.85 -6.32
C LEU A 191 -14.07 14.72 -7.51
N ARG A 192 -14.60 14.46 -8.71
CA ARG A 192 -14.33 15.28 -9.90
C ARG A 192 -14.94 16.68 -9.81
N ILE A 193 -15.98 16.84 -8.99
CA ILE A 193 -16.67 18.12 -8.78
C ILE A 193 -15.91 19.00 -7.78
N LEU A 194 -15.01 18.41 -6.97
CA LEU A 194 -14.22 19.17 -6.02
C LEU A 194 -13.31 20.19 -6.72
N PRO A 195 -13.22 21.42 -6.20
CA PRO A 195 -12.27 22.43 -6.68
C PRO A 195 -10.85 21.85 -6.71
N GLY A 196 -10.08 22.20 -7.75
CA GLY A 196 -8.74 21.66 -7.96
C GLY A 196 -7.78 21.87 -6.79
N PHE A 197 -7.91 22.98 -6.03
CA PHE A 197 -7.09 23.23 -4.85
C PHE A 197 -7.40 22.26 -3.69
N LEU A 198 -8.67 21.85 -3.53
CA LEU A 198 -9.05 20.85 -2.54
C LEU A 198 -8.49 19.46 -2.90
N ARG A 199 -8.60 19.06 -4.17
CA ARG A 199 -8.00 17.82 -4.66
C ARG A 199 -6.49 17.81 -4.45
N ARG A 200 -5.79 18.89 -4.83
CA ARG A 200 -4.34 19.02 -4.59
C ARG A 200 -3.98 18.90 -3.12
N ARG A 201 -4.82 19.44 -2.23
CA ARG A 201 -4.60 19.33 -0.77
C ARG A 201 -4.81 17.90 -0.26
N MET A 202 -5.73 17.16 -0.86
CA MET A 202 -5.99 15.74 -0.53
C MET A 202 -4.87 14.83 -1.05
N ASP A 203 -4.51 15.00 -2.31
CA ASP A 203 -3.54 14.14 -3.01
C ASP A 203 -2.08 14.54 -2.72
N GLY A 204 -1.85 15.73 -2.18
CA GLY A 204 -0.53 16.32 -1.99
C GLY A 204 0.26 15.77 -0.80
N PHE A 205 -0.33 14.89 0.00
CA PHE A 205 0.34 14.29 1.15
C PHE A 205 0.10 12.79 1.19
N ASP A 206 1.17 12.04 1.42
CA ASP A 206 1.09 10.64 1.81
C ASP A 206 1.39 10.51 3.30
N THR A 207 0.66 9.63 3.98
CA THR A 207 0.76 9.44 5.42
C THR A 207 1.14 8.01 5.77
N PHE A 208 1.94 7.87 6.84
CA PHE A 208 2.48 6.59 7.25
C PHE A 208 2.48 6.45 8.77
N THR A 209 2.32 5.22 9.22
CA THR A 209 2.56 4.80 10.61
C THR A 209 3.95 4.23 10.72
N ARG A 210 4.83 4.83 11.54
CA ARG A 210 6.15 4.26 11.81
C ARG A 210 6.02 3.06 12.75
N ALA A 211 6.45 1.88 12.28
CA ALA A 211 6.45 0.65 13.04
C ALA A 211 7.82 0.39 13.69
N TYR A 212 8.91 0.85 13.04
CA TYR A 212 10.27 0.73 13.58
C TYR A 212 11.14 1.93 13.13
N PRO A 213 12.00 2.45 14.01
CA PRO A 213 11.97 2.28 15.47
C PRO A 213 10.67 2.82 16.08
N ALA A 214 10.44 2.58 17.36
CA ALA A 214 9.26 3.11 18.05
C ALA A 214 9.13 4.62 17.83
N PRO A 215 7.89 5.14 17.57
CA PRO A 215 7.68 6.56 17.36
C PRO A 215 8.01 7.37 18.61
N ASP A 216 8.54 8.57 18.41
CA ASP A 216 8.97 9.49 19.46
C ASP A 216 7.98 10.63 19.74
N GLY A 217 6.77 10.53 19.19
CA GLY A 217 5.71 11.53 19.33
C GLY A 217 5.78 12.68 18.33
N ARG A 218 6.79 12.72 17.45
CA ARG A 218 6.89 13.68 16.36
C ARG A 218 6.25 13.14 15.09
N VAL A 219 5.74 14.05 14.25
CA VAL A 219 5.30 13.72 12.91
C VAL A 219 6.42 14.08 11.94
N GLU A 220 7.04 13.06 11.37
CA GLU A 220 8.14 13.19 10.41
C GLU A 220 7.64 13.77 9.08
N ARG A 221 8.53 14.51 8.41
CA ARG A 221 8.26 15.09 7.08
C ARG A 221 9.11 14.47 5.98
N ASP A 222 10.03 13.61 6.37
CA ASP A 222 10.88 12.81 5.50
C ASP A 222 11.03 11.43 6.13
N LEU A 223 10.84 10.37 5.34
CA LEU A 223 10.96 8.99 5.82
C LEU A 223 12.41 8.63 6.18
N PHE A 224 13.38 9.37 5.65
CA PHE A 224 14.81 9.19 5.93
C PHE A 224 15.31 10.05 7.10
N GLU A 225 14.44 10.85 7.72
CA GLU A 225 14.81 11.70 8.85
C GLU A 225 15.51 10.90 9.95
N GLY A 226 16.70 11.36 10.37
CA GLY A 226 17.47 10.70 11.43
C GLY A 226 18.28 9.46 11.02
N LEU A 227 18.33 9.11 9.72
CA LEU A 227 19.16 7.99 9.25
C LEU A 227 20.62 8.36 8.95
N GLY A 228 20.97 9.64 8.99
CA GLY A 228 22.36 10.10 8.79
C GLY A 228 22.86 9.94 7.34
N LEU A 229 21.95 10.05 6.36
CA LEU A 229 22.23 9.95 4.92
C LEU A 229 22.66 11.31 4.36
#